data_271a6ea3c877abe8dd1bd9a07f0b9755
#
_entry.id   271a6ea3c877abe8dd1bd9a07f0b9755
#
_cell.length_a   1.000
_cell.length_b   1.000
_cell.length_c   1.000
_cell.angle_alpha   90.00
_cell.angle_beta   90.00
_cell.angle_gamma   90.00
#
_symmetry.space_group_name_H-M   'P 1'
#
loop_
_entity.id
_entity.type
_entity.pdbx_description
1 polymer ?
#
loop_
_entity_poly.entity_id
_entity_poly.type
_entity_poly.pdbx_seq_one_letter_code
_entity_poly.pdbx_strand_id
1 'polypeptide(L)'
;QAGRRGESLVAVYCATKAAVISLTQSAGLNLIAHDINVNAIAPGVVDGEHWDHVDALFARYEGLQPGQKKRQVGAAVPFGRMGTAADLTGMAVFLASQEADYIVAQTYNVDGGNWMS
;
A
#
# COMPACT_ATOMS: atom_id res chain seq x y z
N GLN A 1 -1.32 3.45 -1.30
CA GLN A 1 -2.40 4.40 -1.71
C GLN A 1 -1.99 5.86 -1.51
N ALA A 2 -1.36 6.20 -0.38
CA ALA A 2 -0.93 7.56 -0.09
C ALA A 2 0.00 8.17 -1.16
N GLY A 3 0.70 7.33 -1.92
CA GLY A 3 1.49 7.78 -3.07
C GLY A 3 0.67 8.12 -4.33
N ARG A 4 -0.60 7.74 -4.35
CA ARG A 4 -1.50 7.96 -5.49
C ARG A 4 -2.49 9.09 -5.26
N ARG A 5 -2.68 9.50 -4.02
CA ARG A 5 -3.59 10.58 -3.63
C ARG A 5 -3.05 11.35 -2.45
N GLY A 6 -3.47 12.62 -2.33
CA GLY A 6 -3.23 13.40 -1.12
C GLY A 6 -4.21 13.02 -0.02
N GLU A 7 -3.72 13.04 1.21
CA GLU A 7 -4.54 12.88 2.41
C GLU A 7 -4.25 14.02 3.37
N SER A 8 -5.30 14.58 3.98
CA SER A 8 -5.14 15.63 4.97
C SER A 8 -4.30 15.14 6.15
N LEU A 9 -3.54 16.04 6.77
CA LEU A 9 -2.69 15.82 7.94
C LEU A 9 -1.42 14.97 7.70
N VAL A 10 -1.26 14.33 6.53
CA VAL A 10 -0.11 13.45 6.22
C VAL A 10 0.57 13.81 4.91
N ALA A 11 0.65 15.10 4.57
CA ALA A 11 1.17 15.59 3.30
C ALA A 11 2.60 15.09 3.00
N VAL A 12 3.50 15.15 3.97
CA VAL A 12 4.89 14.68 3.80
C VAL A 12 4.93 13.17 3.54
N TYR A 13 4.15 12.39 4.28
CA TYR A 13 4.04 10.95 4.06
C TYR A 13 3.55 10.64 2.64
N CYS A 14 2.48 11.30 2.17
CA CYS A 14 1.97 11.14 0.81
C CYS A 14 3.04 11.49 -0.23
N ALA A 15 3.77 12.59 -0.04
CA ALA A 15 4.85 13.01 -0.93
C ALA A 15 5.96 11.96 -1.01
N THR A 16 6.39 11.39 0.13
CA THR A 16 7.42 10.33 0.14
C THR A 16 6.96 9.07 -0.58
N LYS A 17 5.69 8.68 -0.43
CA LYS A 17 5.13 7.52 -1.13
C LYS A 17 4.95 7.77 -2.63
N ALA A 18 4.59 8.98 -3.04
CA ALA A 18 4.59 9.37 -4.46
C ALA A 18 5.99 9.32 -5.07
N ALA A 19 7.01 9.74 -4.31
CA ALA A 19 8.41 9.64 -4.73
C ALA A 19 8.85 8.19 -4.95
N VAL A 20 8.40 7.23 -4.12
CA VAL A 20 8.69 5.79 -4.32
C VAL A 20 8.08 5.28 -5.62
N ILE A 21 6.85 5.69 -5.96
CA ILE A 21 6.22 5.32 -7.24
C ILE A 21 7.02 5.89 -8.42
N SER A 22 7.38 7.15 -8.37
CA SER A 22 8.18 7.79 -9.41
C SER A 22 9.56 7.15 -9.56
N LEU A 23 10.23 6.83 -8.44
CA LEU A 23 11.50 6.11 -8.45
C LEU A 23 11.38 4.72 -9.07
N THR A 24 10.31 3.98 -8.77
CA THR A 24 10.02 2.66 -9.36
C THR A 24 9.92 2.77 -10.89
N GLN A 25 9.22 3.78 -11.40
CA GLN A 25 9.08 4.02 -12.84
C GLN A 25 10.44 4.33 -13.49
N SER A 26 11.18 5.27 -12.91
CA SER A 26 12.49 5.67 -13.46
C SER A 26 13.52 4.54 -13.40
N ALA A 27 13.59 3.82 -12.28
CA ALA A 27 14.49 2.68 -12.12
C ALA A 27 14.11 1.53 -13.07
N GLY A 28 12.82 1.22 -13.19
CA GLY A 28 12.34 0.17 -14.10
C GLY A 28 12.70 0.43 -15.54
N LEU A 29 12.45 1.66 -16.02
CA LEU A 29 12.78 2.04 -17.39
C LEU A 29 14.28 2.06 -17.65
N ASN A 30 15.09 2.44 -16.66
CA ASN A 30 16.54 2.49 -16.82
C ASN A 30 17.19 1.11 -16.73
N LEU A 31 16.71 0.24 -15.87
CA LEU A 31 17.37 -1.04 -15.55
C LEU A 31 16.91 -2.19 -16.45
N ILE A 32 15.78 -2.05 -17.13
CA ILE A 32 15.28 -3.13 -18.00
C ILE A 32 16.26 -3.45 -19.15
N ALA A 33 17.05 -2.49 -19.58
CA ALA A 33 18.11 -2.70 -20.58
C ALA A 33 19.22 -3.63 -20.07
N HIS A 34 19.26 -3.89 -18.78
CA HIS A 34 20.21 -4.81 -18.11
C HIS A 34 19.52 -6.07 -17.58
N ASP A 35 18.33 -6.39 -18.09
CA ASP A 35 17.51 -7.53 -17.66
C ASP A 35 17.14 -7.48 -16.16
N ILE A 36 17.09 -6.26 -15.58
CA ILE A 36 16.65 -6.04 -14.20
C ILE A 36 15.27 -5.43 -14.23
N ASN A 37 14.28 -6.17 -13.73
CA ASN A 37 12.91 -5.71 -13.65
C ASN A 37 12.62 -5.07 -12.29
N VAL A 38 11.95 -3.92 -12.31
CA VAL A 38 11.59 -3.15 -11.10
C VAL A 38 10.10 -2.83 -11.16
N ASN A 39 9.37 -3.33 -10.19
CA ASN A 39 7.95 -3.08 -9.99
C ASN A 39 7.66 -2.79 -8.52
N ALA A 40 6.49 -2.30 -8.22
CA ALA A 40 6.06 -1.98 -6.86
C ALA A 40 4.65 -2.50 -6.56
N ILE A 41 4.38 -2.65 -5.27
CA ILE A 41 3.06 -2.93 -4.73
C ILE A 41 2.59 -1.70 -3.98
N ALA A 42 1.34 -1.32 -4.17
CA ALA A 42 0.66 -0.28 -3.40
C ALA A 42 -0.39 -0.94 -2.49
N PRO A 43 -0.05 -1.26 -1.25
CA PRO A 43 -1.00 -1.84 -0.30
C PRO A 43 -2.10 -0.86 0.06
N GLY A 44 -3.26 -1.39 0.40
CA GLY A 44 -4.29 -0.64 1.09
C GLY A 44 -4.00 -0.51 2.58
N VAL A 45 -5.04 -0.53 3.39
CA VAL A 45 -4.90 -0.58 4.84
C VAL A 45 -4.63 -2.02 5.27
N VAL A 46 -3.45 -2.25 5.84
CA VAL A 46 -2.96 -3.57 6.25
C VAL A 46 -2.84 -3.62 7.76
N ASP A 47 -3.44 -4.64 8.38
CA ASP A 47 -3.38 -4.86 9.82
C ASP A 47 -1.96 -5.19 10.27
N GLY A 48 -1.53 -4.62 11.38
CA GLY A 48 -0.20 -4.79 11.96
C GLY A 48 0.12 -3.73 13.00
N GLU A 49 1.35 -3.75 13.52
CA GLU A 49 1.81 -2.84 14.59
C GLU A 49 1.53 -1.35 14.31
N HIS A 50 1.70 -0.93 13.07
CA HIS A 50 1.42 0.46 12.70
C HIS A 50 -0.03 0.85 13.00
N TRP A 51 -0.98 -0.01 12.60
CA TRP A 51 -2.40 0.25 12.87
C TRP A 51 -2.78 0.03 14.32
N ASP A 52 -2.10 -0.83 15.05
CA ASP A 52 -2.26 -0.95 16.50
C ASP A 52 -1.88 0.36 17.19
N HIS A 53 -0.78 0.98 16.76
CA HIS A 53 -0.37 2.29 17.26
C HIS A 53 -1.35 3.40 16.87
N VAL A 54 -1.78 3.45 15.62
CA VAL A 54 -2.76 4.43 15.13
C VAL A 54 -4.09 4.28 15.87
N ASP A 55 -4.58 3.06 16.05
CA ASP A 55 -5.80 2.78 16.80
C ASP A 55 -5.73 3.30 18.24
N ALA A 56 -4.59 3.05 18.92
CA ALA A 56 -4.37 3.54 20.27
C ALA A 56 -4.36 5.08 20.35
N LEU A 57 -3.80 5.77 19.36
CA LEU A 57 -3.84 7.23 19.28
C LEU A 57 -5.27 7.75 19.10
N PHE A 58 -6.06 7.16 18.23
CA PHE A 58 -7.47 7.54 18.05
C PHE A 58 -8.30 7.25 19.30
N ALA A 59 -8.07 6.11 19.97
CA ALA A 59 -8.73 5.82 21.25
C ALA A 59 -8.43 6.89 22.30
N ARG A 60 -7.16 7.32 22.36
CA ARG A 60 -6.72 8.34 23.33
C ARG A 60 -7.27 9.74 23.03
N TYR A 61 -7.20 10.19 21.76
CA TYR A 61 -7.47 11.58 21.42
C TYR A 61 -8.90 11.84 20.94
N GLU A 62 -9.58 10.84 20.43
CA GLU A 62 -10.98 10.94 19.96
C GLU A 62 -11.97 10.22 20.87
N GLY A 63 -11.52 9.65 21.99
CA GLY A 63 -12.39 8.97 22.96
C GLY A 63 -13.01 7.68 22.44
N LEU A 64 -12.36 7.02 21.45
CA LEU A 64 -12.81 5.75 20.91
C LEU A 64 -12.41 4.59 21.82
N GLN A 65 -13.14 3.49 21.73
CA GLN A 65 -12.75 2.25 22.38
C GLN A 65 -11.54 1.62 21.69
N PRO A 66 -10.65 0.90 22.42
CA PRO A 66 -9.59 0.14 21.82
C PRO A 66 -10.12 -0.80 20.70
N GLY A 67 -9.46 -0.78 19.54
CA GLY A 67 -9.88 -1.54 18.35
C GLY A 67 -10.99 -0.91 17.52
N GLN A 68 -11.66 0.13 18.01
CA GLN A 68 -12.79 0.75 17.31
C GLN A 68 -12.37 1.39 15.99
N LYS A 69 -11.26 2.12 15.96
CA LYS A 69 -10.76 2.75 14.73
C LYS A 69 -10.38 1.70 13.67
N LYS A 70 -9.69 0.65 14.07
CA LYS A 70 -9.34 -0.45 13.18
C LYS A 70 -10.59 -1.10 12.57
N ARG A 71 -11.62 -1.36 13.38
CA ARG A 71 -12.89 -1.91 12.90
C ARG A 71 -13.58 -0.97 11.90
N GLN A 72 -13.62 0.32 12.19
CA GLN A 72 -14.22 1.32 11.29
C GLN A 72 -13.48 1.37 9.95
N VAL A 73 -12.17 1.42 9.98
CA VAL A 73 -11.33 1.47 8.77
C VAL A 73 -11.47 0.18 7.97
N GLY A 74 -11.45 -0.97 8.62
CA GLY A 74 -11.63 -2.27 7.97
C GLY A 74 -13.00 -2.41 7.31
N ALA A 75 -14.05 -1.98 8.00
CA ALA A 75 -15.41 -2.02 7.47
C ALA A 75 -15.62 -1.09 6.25
N ALA A 76 -14.82 -0.02 6.14
CA ALA A 76 -14.86 0.90 5.01
C ALA A 76 -14.17 0.36 3.74
N VAL A 77 -13.35 -0.69 3.86
CA VAL A 77 -12.74 -1.35 2.70
C VAL A 77 -13.81 -2.13 1.96
N PRO A 78 -13.95 -2.01 0.62
CA PRO A 78 -14.96 -2.76 -0.13
C PRO A 78 -14.92 -4.28 0.09
N PHE A 79 -13.73 -4.84 0.28
CA PHE A 79 -13.55 -6.27 0.61
C PHE A 79 -14.12 -6.64 2.00
N GLY A 80 -14.41 -5.67 2.86
CA GLY A 80 -15.04 -5.85 4.18
C GLY A 80 -14.09 -6.04 5.35
N ARG A 81 -12.78 -5.99 5.13
CA ARG A 81 -11.76 -6.05 6.19
C ARG A 81 -10.47 -5.35 5.80
N MET A 82 -9.61 -5.10 6.75
CA MET A 82 -8.22 -4.74 6.48
C MET A 82 -7.48 -5.90 5.81
N GLY A 83 -6.49 -5.59 4.99
CA GLY A 83 -5.56 -6.59 4.48
C GLY A 83 -4.67 -7.17 5.58
N THR A 84 -4.06 -8.29 5.27
CA THR A 84 -3.02 -8.92 6.09
C THR A 84 -1.72 -9.02 5.29
N ALA A 85 -0.60 -9.31 5.95
CA ALA A 85 0.66 -9.56 5.24
C ALA A 85 0.52 -10.69 4.20
N ALA A 86 -0.27 -11.72 4.49
CA ALA A 86 -0.51 -12.83 3.58
C ALA A 86 -1.25 -12.41 2.30
N ASP A 87 -2.07 -11.37 2.34
CA ASP A 87 -2.76 -10.84 1.15
C ASP A 87 -1.79 -10.20 0.14
N LEU A 88 -0.59 -9.81 0.58
CA LEU A 88 0.42 -9.16 -0.26
C LEU A 88 1.43 -10.15 -0.86
N THR A 89 1.64 -11.30 -0.23
CA THR A 89 2.72 -12.23 -0.58
C THR A 89 2.56 -12.82 -1.98
N GLY A 90 1.33 -13.13 -2.41
CA GLY A 90 1.05 -13.65 -3.75
C GLY A 90 1.49 -12.70 -4.86
N MET A 91 1.19 -11.40 -4.73
CA MET A 91 1.64 -10.39 -5.68
C MET A 91 3.16 -10.24 -5.65
N ALA A 92 3.79 -10.26 -4.49
CA ALA A 92 5.24 -10.16 -4.37
C ALA A 92 5.96 -11.32 -5.06
N VAL A 93 5.49 -12.55 -4.85
CA VAL A 93 6.03 -13.75 -5.51
C VAL A 93 5.82 -13.69 -7.02
N PHE A 94 4.62 -13.30 -7.47
CA PHE A 94 4.32 -13.16 -8.89
C PHE A 94 5.25 -12.15 -9.56
N LEU A 95 5.42 -10.95 -9.00
CA LEU A 95 6.29 -9.92 -9.56
C LEU A 95 7.77 -10.30 -9.56
N ALA A 96 8.19 -11.19 -8.67
CA ALA A 96 9.55 -11.72 -8.62
C ALA A 96 9.76 -12.96 -9.53
N SER A 97 8.71 -13.47 -10.15
CA SER A 97 8.76 -14.67 -11.00
C SER A 97 8.91 -14.31 -12.47
N GLN A 98 9.28 -15.31 -13.29
CA GLN A 98 9.34 -15.18 -14.74
C GLN A 98 7.98 -14.88 -15.39
N GLU A 99 6.87 -15.22 -14.72
CA GLU A 99 5.52 -14.88 -15.20
C GLU A 99 5.28 -13.37 -15.30
N ALA A 100 6.08 -12.57 -14.59
CA ALA A 100 6.01 -11.11 -14.60
C ALA A 100 7.08 -10.45 -15.50
N ASP A 101 7.79 -11.17 -16.33
CA ASP A 101 8.91 -10.64 -17.12
C ASP A 101 8.52 -9.48 -18.03
N TYR A 102 7.29 -9.49 -18.56
CA TYR A 102 6.79 -8.40 -19.43
C TYR A 102 6.11 -7.26 -18.66
N ILE A 103 6.17 -7.29 -17.32
CA ILE A 103 5.64 -6.23 -16.46
C ILE A 103 6.81 -5.38 -15.99
N VAL A 104 6.89 -4.14 -16.45
CA VAL A 104 8.03 -3.26 -16.21
C VAL A 104 7.57 -1.92 -15.67
N ALA A 105 8.19 -1.45 -14.61
CA ALA A 105 7.98 -0.13 -14.03
C ALA A 105 6.52 0.12 -13.56
N GLN A 106 5.80 -0.92 -13.20
CA GLN A 106 4.41 -0.83 -12.76
C GLN A 106 4.28 -0.81 -11.24
N THR A 107 3.19 -0.21 -10.76
CA THR A 107 2.80 -0.25 -9.35
C THR A 107 1.38 -0.81 -9.26
N TYR A 108 1.22 -1.95 -8.60
CA TYR A 108 -0.06 -2.65 -8.50
C TYR A 108 -0.72 -2.44 -7.14
N ASN A 109 -2.01 -2.10 -7.16
CA ASN A 109 -2.80 -2.05 -5.94
C ASN A 109 -3.11 -3.45 -5.42
N VAL A 110 -2.90 -3.66 -4.12
CA VAL A 110 -3.37 -4.82 -3.37
C VAL A 110 -4.07 -4.29 -2.13
N ASP A 111 -5.34 -3.92 -2.26
CA ASP A 111 -5.98 -3.00 -1.33
C ASP A 111 -7.47 -3.30 -1.03
N GLY A 112 -7.95 -4.46 -1.45
CA GLY A 112 -9.35 -4.84 -1.23
C GLY A 112 -10.38 -3.95 -1.95
N GLY A 113 -9.96 -3.25 -3.02
CA GLY A 113 -10.82 -2.34 -3.78
C GLY A 113 -10.89 -0.93 -3.20
N ASN A 114 -10.01 -0.58 -2.30
CA ASN A 114 -10.05 0.71 -1.60
C ASN A 114 -9.67 1.90 -2.50
N TRP A 115 -8.93 1.65 -3.59
CA TRP A 115 -8.56 2.68 -4.55
C TRP A 115 -8.46 2.14 -5.98
N MET A 116 -8.97 2.88 -6.95
CA MET A 116 -9.15 2.42 -8.34
C MET A 116 -8.16 3.02 -9.35
N SER A 117 -7.02 3.49 -8.91
CA SER A 117 -6.04 4.07 -9.85
C SER A 117 -4.73 3.33 -9.91
#